data_5684033f8e30d5180ddb61ea0fe38965
#
_entry.id   5684033f8e30d5180ddb61ea0fe38965
#
_cell.length_a   1.000
_cell.length_b   1.000
_cell.length_c   1.000
_cell.angle_alpha   90.00
_cell.angle_beta   90.00
_cell.angle_gamma   90.00
#
_symmetry.space_group_name_H-M   'P 1'
#
loop_
_entity.id
_entity.type
_entity.pdbx_description
1 polymer ?
#
loop_
_entity_poly.entity_id
_entity_poly.type
_entity_poly.pdbx_seq_one_letter_code
_entity_poly.pdbx_strand_id
1 'polypeptide(L)'
;MGLLDSLKSLITPGEKKPEAFPATEYEGFTITPTPMAEGNQYRVCGIISKGEQEHQFIRADIMGSAEQCAKETLRKAQMTIDQLGDGVFR
;
A
#
# COMPACT_ATOMS: atom_id res chain seq x y z
N MET A 1 -25.93 -0.94 11.63
CA MET A 1 -25.12 -0.81 11.73
C MET A 1 -24.24 -1.36 12.56
N GLY A 2 -24.46 -2.04 13.35
CA GLY A 2 -23.58 -2.53 14.33
C GLY A 2 -22.51 -3.47 13.89
N LEU A 3 -22.76 -4.24 12.86
CA LEU A 3 -21.76 -5.21 12.44
C LEU A 3 -20.45 -4.60 11.99
N LEU A 4 -20.53 -3.59 11.17
CA LEU A 4 -19.32 -2.95 10.71
C LEU A 4 -18.62 -2.24 11.84
N ASP A 5 -19.38 -1.62 12.70
CA ASP A 5 -18.78 -0.95 13.83
C ASP A 5 -18.14 -1.95 14.77
N SER A 6 -18.75 -3.10 14.93
CA SER A 6 -18.16 -4.13 15.77
C SER A 6 -16.83 -4.60 15.22
N LEU A 7 -16.77 -4.77 13.93
CA LEU A 7 -15.51 -5.18 13.33
C LEU A 7 -14.43 -4.16 13.56
N LYS A 8 -14.77 -2.90 13.46
CA LYS A 8 -13.80 -1.88 13.73
C LYS A 8 -13.38 -1.90 15.18
N SER A 9 -14.30 -2.17 16.07
CA SER A 9 -13.94 -2.19 17.46
C SER A 9 -13.07 -3.38 17.82
N LEU A 10 -13.09 -4.40 17.01
CA LEU A 10 -12.23 -5.55 17.29
C LEU A 10 -10.77 -5.27 17.03
N ILE A 11 -10.47 -4.22 16.28
CA ILE A 11 -9.10 -3.85 16.06
C ILE A 11 -8.56 -3.29 17.35
N THR A 12 -7.61 -3.97 17.92
CA THR A 12 -7.11 -3.54 19.21
C THR A 12 -6.27 -2.31 19.08
N PRO A 13 -6.32 -1.46 20.09
CA PRO A 13 -5.52 -0.24 20.05
C PRO A 13 -4.04 -0.49 19.96
N GLY A 14 -3.60 -1.63 20.41
CA GLY A 14 -2.18 -1.91 20.37
C GLY A 14 -1.68 -2.36 19.03
N GLU A 15 -2.59 -2.76 18.13
CA GLU A 15 -2.18 -3.21 16.84
C GLU A 15 -1.87 -2.06 15.93
N LYS A 16 -0.75 -2.12 15.29
CA LYS A 16 -0.39 -1.07 14.37
C LYS A 16 -1.06 -1.31 13.05
N LYS A 17 -1.79 -0.33 12.60
CA LYS A 17 -2.37 -0.41 11.28
C LYS A 17 -1.34 0.00 10.27
N PRO A 18 -1.41 -0.52 9.06
CA PRO A 18 -0.55 -0.01 8.01
C PRO A 18 -0.87 1.46 7.82
N GLU A 19 0.13 2.29 7.84
CA GLU A 19 -0.08 3.70 7.64
C GLU A 19 -0.31 3.95 6.18
N ALA A 20 -1.42 4.59 5.85
CA ALA A 20 -1.68 4.94 4.47
C ALA A 20 -1.11 6.32 4.21
N PHE A 21 -0.25 6.42 3.25
CA PHE A 21 0.33 7.70 2.86
C PHE A 21 -0.51 8.28 1.74
N PRO A 22 -0.40 9.57 1.48
CA PRO A 22 -1.20 10.18 0.42
C PRO A 22 -0.99 9.48 -0.90
N ALA A 23 -2.08 9.28 -1.63
CA ALA A 23 -2.00 8.63 -2.92
C ALA A 23 -1.33 9.55 -3.94
N THR A 24 -0.62 8.96 -4.86
CA THR A 24 0.07 9.67 -5.92
C THR A 24 -0.44 9.14 -7.25
N GLU A 25 -0.68 10.05 -8.19
CA GLU A 25 -1.13 9.64 -9.51
C GLU A 25 0.06 9.52 -10.45
N TYR A 26 0.07 8.47 -11.24
CA TYR A 26 1.15 8.24 -12.17
C TYR A 26 0.60 7.57 -13.43
N GLU A 27 0.71 8.22 -14.57
CA GLU A 27 0.26 7.65 -15.84
C GLU A 27 -1.19 7.17 -15.81
N GLY A 28 -2.06 7.88 -15.11
CA GLY A 28 -3.45 7.49 -15.00
C GLY A 28 -3.74 6.48 -13.92
N PHE A 29 -2.71 6.00 -13.23
CA PHE A 29 -2.89 5.07 -12.11
C PHE A 29 -2.76 5.84 -10.80
N THR A 30 -3.40 5.32 -9.77
CA THR A 30 -3.27 5.88 -8.43
C THR A 30 -2.50 4.90 -7.58
N ILE A 31 -1.42 5.36 -6.97
CA ILE A 31 -0.58 4.53 -6.12
C ILE A 31 -0.73 5.00 -4.69
N THR A 32 -1.16 4.12 -3.81
CA THR A 32 -1.33 4.43 -2.40
C THR A 32 -0.35 3.59 -1.59
N PRO A 33 0.71 4.19 -1.06
CA PRO A 33 1.65 3.41 -0.24
C PRO A 33 1.00 3.05 1.08
N THR A 34 1.15 1.79 1.47
CA THR A 34 0.63 1.33 2.75
C THR A 34 1.70 0.47 3.42
N PRO A 35 2.79 1.10 3.90
CA PRO A 35 3.87 0.33 4.51
C PRO A 35 3.35 -0.55 5.63
N MET A 36 3.80 -1.80 5.64
CA MET A 36 3.34 -2.77 6.61
C MET A 36 4.39 -2.92 7.69
N ALA A 37 4.03 -2.65 8.92
CA ALA A 37 4.97 -2.75 10.03
C ALA A 37 5.32 -4.20 10.30
N GLU A 38 6.61 -4.50 10.40
CA GLU A 38 7.11 -5.82 10.74
C GLU A 38 8.22 -5.64 11.74
N GLY A 39 7.94 -5.87 13.01
CA GLY A 39 8.91 -5.63 14.05
C GLY A 39 9.26 -4.15 14.06
N ASN A 40 10.53 -3.85 13.93
CA ASN A 40 10.97 -2.46 13.93
C ASN A 40 11.14 -1.91 12.53
N GLN A 41 10.67 -2.64 11.54
CA GLN A 41 10.88 -2.24 10.15
C GLN A 41 9.56 -2.24 9.42
N TYR A 42 9.59 -1.83 8.16
CA TYR A 42 8.38 -1.72 7.35
C TYR A 42 8.59 -2.42 6.03
N ARG A 43 7.63 -3.22 5.65
CA ARG A 43 7.67 -3.94 4.37
C ARG A 43 7.05 -3.07 3.29
N VAL A 44 7.64 -3.08 2.11
CA VAL A 44 7.13 -2.32 0.98
C VAL A 44 5.78 -2.91 0.57
N CYS A 45 4.76 -2.09 0.62
CA CYS A 45 3.40 -2.53 0.33
C CYS A 45 2.59 -1.33 -0.11
N GLY A 46 1.71 -1.53 -1.06
CA GLY A 46 0.86 -0.45 -1.53
C GLY A 46 -0.25 -0.99 -2.42
N ILE A 47 -1.07 -0.07 -2.89
CA ILE A 47 -2.17 -0.41 -3.77
C ILE A 47 -2.05 0.41 -5.03
N ILE A 48 -2.14 -0.25 -6.18
CA ILE A 48 -2.18 0.42 -7.46
C ILE A 48 -3.61 0.29 -7.95
N SER A 49 -4.26 1.39 -8.27
CA SER A 49 -5.63 1.35 -8.73
C SER A 49 -5.83 2.19 -9.97
N LYS A 50 -6.85 1.87 -10.74
CA LYS A 50 -7.21 2.62 -11.92
C LYS A 50 -8.68 2.33 -12.19
N GLY A 51 -9.52 3.35 -12.03
CA GLY A 51 -10.95 3.14 -12.14
C GLY A 51 -11.41 2.19 -11.05
N GLU A 52 -12.01 1.09 -11.45
CA GLU A 52 -12.51 0.13 -10.49
C GLU A 52 -11.56 -1.03 -10.28
N GLN A 53 -10.41 -1.01 -10.91
CA GLN A 53 -9.45 -2.08 -10.77
C GLN A 53 -8.44 -1.74 -9.68
N GLU A 54 -8.03 -2.75 -8.93
CA GLU A 54 -7.06 -2.58 -7.87
C GLU A 54 -6.13 -3.76 -7.84
N HIS A 55 -4.88 -3.49 -7.50
CA HIS A 55 -3.87 -4.53 -7.33
C HIS A 55 -3.08 -4.23 -6.07
N GLN A 56 -3.06 -5.16 -5.15
CA GLN A 56 -2.26 -5.01 -3.95
C GLN A 56 -0.83 -5.42 -4.28
N PHE A 57 0.08 -4.53 -3.98
CA PHE A 57 1.47 -4.66 -4.39
C PHE A 57 2.31 -4.87 -3.13
N ILE A 58 2.94 -6.00 -3.00
CA ILE A 58 3.75 -6.34 -1.85
C ILE A 58 5.09 -6.82 -2.35
N ARG A 59 6.15 -6.33 -1.72
CA ARG A 59 7.50 -6.74 -2.07
C ARG A 59 8.20 -7.26 -0.83
N ALA A 60 9.28 -7.98 -1.04
CA ALA A 60 10.06 -8.52 0.06
C ALA A 60 10.96 -7.47 0.69
N ASP A 61 11.06 -6.30 0.10
CA ASP A 61 11.96 -5.27 0.59
C ASP A 61 11.48 -4.71 1.92
N ILE A 62 12.38 -4.47 2.82
CA ILE A 62 12.09 -3.97 4.15
C ILE A 62 12.92 -2.73 4.38
N MET A 63 12.28 -1.69 4.91
CA MET A 63 12.93 -0.42 5.15
C MET A 63 12.89 -0.08 6.62
N GLY A 64 13.77 0.80 7.04
CA GLY A 64 13.85 1.17 8.45
C GLY A 64 12.81 2.17 8.90
N SER A 65 12.15 2.86 8.00
CA SER A 65 11.12 3.81 8.39
C SER A 65 9.96 3.75 7.42
N ALA A 66 8.79 4.17 7.89
CA ALA A 66 7.60 4.17 7.06
C ALA A 66 7.77 5.13 5.89
N GLU A 67 8.42 6.25 6.10
CA GLU A 67 8.61 7.23 5.03
C GLU A 67 9.50 6.69 3.94
N GLN A 68 10.60 6.06 4.31
CA GLN A 68 11.46 5.45 3.32
C GLN A 68 10.74 4.35 2.58
N CYS A 69 9.95 3.60 3.31
CA CYS A 69 9.18 2.52 2.73
C CYS A 69 8.17 3.06 1.72
N ALA A 70 7.50 4.15 2.06
CA ALA A 70 6.53 4.74 1.15
C ALA A 70 7.19 5.23 -0.13
N LYS A 71 8.37 5.85 -0.01
CA LYS A 71 9.08 6.31 -1.18
C LYS A 71 9.49 5.16 -2.08
N GLU A 72 9.96 4.10 -1.47
CA GLU A 72 10.36 2.93 -2.24
C GLU A 72 9.15 2.26 -2.88
N THR A 73 8.02 2.26 -2.19
CA THR A 73 6.80 1.71 -2.73
C THR A 73 6.38 2.47 -3.98
N LEU A 74 6.47 3.80 -3.94
CA LEU A 74 6.12 4.60 -5.10
C LEU A 74 7.07 4.31 -6.26
N ARG A 75 8.35 4.22 -5.98
CA ARG A 75 9.32 3.98 -7.02
C ARG A 75 9.09 2.63 -7.70
N LYS A 76 8.88 1.59 -6.89
CA LYS A 76 8.70 0.26 -7.44
C LYS A 76 7.36 0.14 -8.16
N ALA A 77 6.33 0.80 -7.65
CA ALA A 77 5.04 0.78 -8.31
C ALA A 77 5.13 1.46 -9.66
N GLN A 78 5.83 2.58 -9.73
CA GLN A 78 6.00 3.27 -11.01
C GLN A 78 6.73 2.39 -12.00
N MET A 79 7.76 1.70 -11.56
CA MET A 79 8.49 0.79 -12.43
C MET A 79 7.59 -0.34 -12.92
N THR A 80 6.77 -0.85 -12.05
CA THR A 80 5.85 -1.92 -12.42
C THR A 80 4.84 -1.44 -13.46
N ILE A 81 4.33 -0.23 -13.27
CA ILE A 81 3.39 0.34 -14.22
C ILE A 81 4.08 0.57 -15.56
N ASP A 82 5.32 1.05 -15.54
CA ASP A 82 6.06 1.27 -16.78
C ASP A 82 6.25 -0.02 -17.55
N GLN A 83 6.42 -1.12 -16.85
CA GLN A 83 6.66 -2.39 -17.50
C GLN A 83 5.37 -3.07 -17.96
N LEU A 84 4.34 -2.99 -17.15
CA LEU A 84 3.13 -3.76 -17.37
C LEU A 84 1.93 -2.95 -17.84
N GLY A 85 1.89 -1.67 -17.53
CA GLY A 85 0.72 -0.86 -17.82
C GLY A 85 -0.51 -1.51 -17.20
N ASP A 86 -1.57 -1.61 -17.97
CA ASP A 86 -2.81 -2.23 -17.47
C ASP A 86 -2.62 -3.69 -17.11
N GLY A 87 -1.54 -4.29 -17.55
CA GLY A 87 -1.26 -5.67 -17.20
C GLY A 87 -1.02 -5.90 -15.72
N VAL A 88 -0.81 -4.82 -14.97
CA VAL A 88 -0.59 -4.92 -13.54
C VAL A 88 -1.82 -5.52 -12.85
N PHE A 89 -2.99 -5.41 -13.46
CA PHE A 89 -4.22 -5.93 -12.86
C PHE A 89 -4.55 -7.36 -13.29
N ARG A 90 -3.72 -8.00 -14.03
CA ARG A 90 -3.99 -9.34 -14.51
C ARG A 90 -3.33 -10.42 -13.70
#